data_8d3fe6186090739f173fdc58c161a177
#
_entry.id   8d3fe6186090739f173fdc58c161a177
#
_cell.length_a   1.000
_cell.length_b   1.000
_cell.length_c   1.000
_cell.angle_alpha   90.00
_cell.angle_beta   90.00
_cell.angle_gamma   90.00
#
_symmetry.space_group_name_H-M   'P 1'
#
loop_
_entity.id
_entity.type
_entity.pdbx_description
1 polymer ?
#
loop_
_entity_poly.entity_id
_entity_poly.type
_entity_poly.pdbx_seq_one_letter_code
_entity_poly.pdbx_strand_id
1 'polypeptide(L)'
;MKIAILGANGNVGARLVAEALRRGHHVTAVARRADSKADTAQLTHVAADIKDPSLPAKLRGHDAIISSIHFTQAQSDDLLALVRASGVKRYLVVGGAGSLEATPGKLVVDAPDFPAIYLDEARAGKTFLDVLRGVDDLDWTFLSPSALFVAGERTGHFRIGSDTLLVGSDGKSWISFEDYAIAMLDEIEQPKHLRQRFTVGY
;
A
#
# COMPACT_ATOMS: atom_id res chain seq x y z
N MET A 1 4.58 -3.30 -17.24
CA MET A 1 5.60 -3.21 -16.17
C MET A 1 5.65 -4.51 -15.40
N LYS A 2 6.74 -4.77 -14.69
CA LYS A 2 6.87 -5.89 -13.74
C LYS A 2 6.69 -5.35 -12.32
N ILE A 3 5.64 -5.78 -11.62
CA ILE A 3 5.27 -5.26 -10.30
C ILE A 3 5.30 -6.40 -9.29
N ALA A 4 6.03 -6.23 -8.21
CA ALA A 4 5.98 -7.17 -7.08
C ALA A 4 5.01 -6.64 -6.01
N ILE A 5 4.13 -7.51 -5.51
CA ILE A 5 3.15 -7.16 -4.49
C ILE A 5 3.38 -8.06 -3.27
N LEU A 6 3.89 -7.46 -2.19
CA LEU A 6 4.08 -8.11 -0.90
C LEU A 6 2.76 -8.09 -0.13
N GLY A 7 2.35 -9.22 0.42
CA GLY A 7 1.04 -9.36 1.06
C GLY A 7 -0.11 -9.59 0.05
N ALA A 8 0.20 -10.18 -1.10
CA ALA A 8 -0.70 -10.36 -2.24
C ALA A 8 -2.01 -11.10 -1.92
N ASN A 9 -2.03 -11.97 -0.89
CA ASN A 9 -3.22 -12.74 -0.50
C ASN A 9 -4.13 -11.99 0.49
N GLY A 10 -3.74 -10.78 0.92
CA GLY A 10 -4.57 -9.92 1.77
C GLY A 10 -5.74 -9.28 1.01
N ASN A 11 -6.68 -8.68 1.73
CA ASN A 11 -7.86 -8.05 1.13
C ASN A 11 -7.48 -7.00 0.07
N VAL A 12 -6.58 -6.11 0.39
CA VAL A 12 -6.10 -5.06 -0.53
C VAL A 12 -5.12 -5.64 -1.54
N GLY A 13 -4.18 -6.49 -1.10
CA GLY A 13 -3.19 -7.13 -1.95
C GLY A 13 -3.81 -7.87 -3.13
N ALA A 14 -4.88 -8.63 -2.89
CA ALA A 14 -5.60 -9.35 -3.96
C ALA A 14 -6.24 -8.39 -4.99
N ARG A 15 -6.73 -7.22 -4.56
CA ARG A 15 -7.28 -6.19 -5.48
C ARG A 15 -6.18 -5.52 -6.29
N LEU A 16 -5.04 -5.27 -5.67
CA LEU A 16 -3.85 -4.75 -6.37
C LEU A 16 -3.37 -5.73 -7.45
N VAL A 17 -3.30 -7.03 -7.13
CA VAL A 17 -2.97 -8.08 -8.12
C VAL A 17 -3.97 -8.07 -9.27
N ALA A 18 -5.28 -8.09 -8.96
CA ALA A 18 -6.33 -8.09 -9.97
C ALA A 18 -6.28 -6.85 -10.87
N GLU A 19 -6.10 -5.66 -10.29
CA GLU A 19 -6.03 -4.42 -11.05
C GLU A 19 -4.76 -4.35 -11.92
N ALA A 20 -3.61 -4.78 -11.41
CA ALA A 20 -2.36 -4.82 -12.16
C ALA A 20 -2.46 -5.77 -13.37
N LEU A 21 -3.02 -6.96 -13.19
CA LEU A 21 -3.26 -7.93 -14.27
C LEU A 21 -4.25 -7.37 -15.31
N ARG A 22 -5.34 -6.72 -14.86
CA ARG A 22 -6.33 -6.10 -15.73
C ARG A 22 -5.72 -5.03 -16.65
N ARG A 23 -4.66 -4.34 -16.17
CA ARG A 23 -3.89 -3.35 -16.94
C ARG A 23 -2.77 -3.97 -17.80
N GLY A 24 -2.64 -5.29 -17.80
CA GLY A 24 -1.64 -5.99 -18.62
C GLY A 24 -0.23 -5.99 -18.02
N HIS A 25 -0.08 -5.70 -16.72
CA HIS A 25 1.22 -5.81 -16.05
C HIS A 25 1.59 -7.26 -15.75
N HIS A 26 2.89 -7.53 -15.59
CA HIS A 26 3.39 -8.78 -15.05
C HIS A 26 3.50 -8.63 -13.53
N VAL A 27 2.87 -9.54 -12.80
CA VAL A 27 2.77 -9.48 -11.33
C VAL A 27 3.52 -10.63 -10.69
N THR A 28 4.37 -10.31 -9.72
CA THR A 28 4.91 -11.28 -8.77
C THR A 28 4.16 -11.12 -7.44
N ALA A 29 3.26 -12.05 -7.17
CA ALA A 29 2.43 -12.08 -5.96
C ALA A 29 3.19 -12.78 -4.83
N VAL A 30 3.67 -12.03 -3.85
CA VAL A 30 4.43 -12.54 -2.71
C VAL A 30 3.55 -12.65 -1.48
N ALA A 31 3.48 -13.85 -0.91
CA ALA A 31 2.77 -14.12 0.33
C ALA A 31 3.46 -15.23 1.12
N ARG A 32 3.24 -15.30 2.44
CA ARG A 32 3.81 -16.35 3.31
C ARG A 32 3.33 -17.76 2.96
N ARG A 33 2.13 -17.87 2.41
CA ARG A 33 1.57 -19.14 1.91
C ARG A 33 1.36 -18.99 0.42
N ALA A 34 1.75 -20.02 -0.33
CA ALA A 34 1.44 -20.07 -1.76
C ALA A 34 -0.09 -20.02 -1.95
N ASP A 35 -0.52 -19.26 -2.94
CA ASP A 35 -1.89 -19.43 -3.44
C ASP A 35 -1.98 -20.81 -4.13
N SER A 36 -3.12 -21.47 -4.01
CA SER A 36 -3.41 -22.72 -4.74
C SER A 36 -3.62 -22.50 -6.24
N LYS A 37 -3.66 -21.26 -6.68
CA LYS A 37 -3.79 -20.89 -8.10
C LYS A 37 -2.49 -21.11 -8.85
N ALA A 38 -2.61 -21.65 -10.06
CA ALA A 38 -1.47 -21.81 -10.95
C ALA A 38 -0.92 -20.47 -11.43
N ASP A 39 0.38 -20.45 -11.66
CA ASP A 39 1.03 -19.33 -12.37
C ASP A 39 0.48 -19.21 -13.79
N THR A 40 0.48 -18.00 -14.30
CA THR A 40 0.10 -17.66 -15.68
C THR A 40 1.25 -16.94 -16.38
N ALA A 41 1.08 -16.61 -17.63
CA ALA A 41 2.08 -15.81 -18.37
C ALA A 41 2.36 -14.44 -17.73
N GLN A 42 1.37 -13.89 -16.98
CA GLN A 42 1.47 -12.56 -16.35
C GLN A 42 1.48 -12.59 -14.83
N LEU A 43 1.28 -13.74 -14.17
CA LEU A 43 1.23 -13.86 -12.73
C LEU A 43 2.12 -15.00 -12.25
N THR A 44 3.08 -14.66 -11.38
CA THR A 44 3.94 -15.62 -10.68
C THR A 44 3.69 -15.53 -9.18
N HIS A 45 3.44 -16.66 -8.52
CA HIS A 45 3.28 -16.72 -7.07
C HIS A 45 4.61 -17.07 -6.40
N VAL A 46 4.96 -16.33 -5.37
CA VAL A 46 6.16 -16.56 -4.56
C VAL A 46 5.75 -16.76 -3.11
N ALA A 47 5.92 -17.98 -2.62
CA ALA A 47 5.79 -18.28 -1.19
C ALA A 47 7.08 -17.84 -0.48
N ALA A 48 7.01 -16.76 0.28
CA ALA A 48 8.15 -16.25 1.05
C ALA A 48 7.68 -15.35 2.20
N ASP A 49 8.43 -15.35 3.28
CA ASP A 49 8.40 -14.30 4.29
C ASP A 49 9.28 -13.13 3.84
N ILE A 50 8.97 -11.91 4.27
CA ILE A 50 9.80 -10.72 3.97
C ILE A 50 11.23 -10.83 4.51
N LYS A 51 11.43 -11.68 5.52
CA LYS A 51 12.75 -11.97 6.12
C LYS A 51 13.50 -13.11 5.41
N ASP A 52 12.91 -13.70 4.36
CA ASP A 52 13.59 -14.71 3.54
C ASP A 52 14.78 -14.07 2.81
N PRO A 53 16.03 -14.49 3.09
CA PRO A 53 17.21 -13.89 2.49
C PRO A 53 17.30 -14.09 0.97
N SER A 54 16.52 -15.03 0.41
CA SER A 54 16.44 -15.26 -1.04
C SER A 54 15.46 -14.32 -1.75
N LEU A 55 14.54 -13.69 -1.02
CA LEU A 55 13.47 -12.86 -1.60
C LEU A 55 14.00 -11.65 -2.39
N PRO A 56 15.00 -10.89 -1.92
CA PRO A 56 15.52 -9.77 -2.70
C PRO A 56 15.98 -10.14 -4.10
N ALA A 57 16.62 -11.32 -4.25
CA ALA A 57 17.07 -11.80 -5.56
C ALA A 57 15.89 -12.10 -6.51
N LYS A 58 14.77 -12.59 -5.98
CA LYS A 58 13.54 -12.86 -6.74
C LYS A 58 12.83 -11.58 -7.18
N LEU A 59 13.09 -10.45 -6.51
CA LEU A 59 12.50 -9.15 -6.82
C LEU A 59 13.36 -8.30 -7.76
N ARG A 60 14.58 -8.71 -8.08
CA ARG A 60 15.46 -7.98 -9.01
C ARG A 60 14.81 -7.81 -10.38
N GLY A 61 14.97 -6.61 -10.96
CA GLY A 61 14.46 -6.31 -12.30
C GLY A 61 12.94 -6.05 -12.34
N HIS A 62 12.28 -5.92 -11.18
CA HIS A 62 10.95 -5.33 -11.14
C HIS A 62 11.02 -3.81 -11.26
N ASP A 63 9.98 -3.23 -11.86
CA ASP A 63 9.84 -1.77 -12.02
C ASP A 63 9.37 -1.12 -10.72
N ALA A 64 8.54 -1.83 -9.94
CA ALA A 64 8.02 -1.35 -8.66
C ALA A 64 7.76 -2.50 -7.67
N ILE A 65 7.83 -2.17 -6.38
CA ILE A 65 7.39 -3.03 -5.27
C ILE A 65 6.27 -2.31 -4.54
N ILE A 66 5.15 -3.01 -4.29
CA ILE A 66 4.06 -2.57 -3.41
C ILE A 66 4.08 -3.43 -2.15
N SER A 67 4.04 -2.82 -0.97
CA SER A 67 3.78 -3.54 0.27
C SER A 67 2.35 -3.31 0.74
N SER A 68 1.62 -4.42 0.92
CA SER A 68 0.27 -4.51 1.48
C SER A 68 0.30 -5.45 2.69
N ILE A 69 1.19 -5.15 3.64
CA ILE A 69 1.41 -5.93 4.85
C ILE A 69 1.04 -5.05 6.04
N HIS A 70 0.36 -5.61 7.04
CA HIS A 70 0.05 -4.90 8.28
C HIS A 70 1.34 -4.39 8.96
N PHE A 71 1.33 -3.14 9.40
CA PHE A 71 2.48 -2.49 10.02
C PHE A 71 2.92 -3.17 11.33
N THR A 72 1.99 -3.79 12.02
CA THR A 72 2.26 -4.60 13.22
C THR A 72 2.92 -5.94 12.91
N GLN A 73 2.90 -6.39 11.65
CA GLN A 73 3.50 -7.66 11.21
C GLN A 73 4.87 -7.51 10.55
N ALA A 74 5.24 -6.29 10.16
CA ALA A 74 6.51 -6.03 9.49
C ALA A 74 7.08 -4.68 9.95
N GLN A 75 8.32 -4.71 10.43
CA GLN A 75 9.01 -3.47 10.79
C GLN A 75 9.41 -2.69 9.53
N SER A 76 9.44 -1.37 9.63
CA SER A 76 9.87 -0.48 8.53
C SER A 76 11.26 -0.84 8.02
N ASP A 77 12.19 -1.10 8.94
CA ASP A 77 13.57 -1.40 8.61
C ASP A 77 13.72 -2.70 7.82
N ASP A 78 12.94 -3.75 8.17
CA ASP A 78 12.94 -5.02 7.44
C ASP A 78 12.47 -4.83 5.98
N LEU A 79 11.38 -4.06 5.79
CA LEU A 79 10.84 -3.78 4.45
C LEU A 79 11.78 -2.90 3.63
N LEU A 80 12.33 -1.86 4.22
CA LEU A 80 13.30 -1.00 3.53
C LEU A 80 14.59 -1.74 3.17
N ALA A 81 15.09 -2.60 4.06
CA ALA A 81 16.25 -3.45 3.78
C ALA A 81 15.98 -4.42 2.62
N LEU A 82 14.79 -5.06 2.59
CA LEU A 82 14.35 -5.92 1.49
C LEU A 82 14.32 -5.18 0.15
N VAL A 83 13.67 -4.00 0.12
CA VAL A 83 13.54 -3.19 -1.09
C VAL A 83 14.92 -2.76 -1.59
N ARG A 84 15.79 -2.25 -0.72
CA ARG A 84 17.15 -1.84 -1.07
C ARG A 84 17.97 -3.02 -1.63
N ALA A 85 17.91 -4.18 -0.97
CA ALA A 85 18.62 -5.37 -1.40
C ALA A 85 18.14 -5.93 -2.76
N SER A 86 16.89 -5.67 -3.14
CA SER A 86 16.35 -6.02 -4.46
C SER A 86 16.88 -5.13 -5.59
N GLY A 87 17.36 -3.92 -5.28
CA GLY A 87 17.76 -2.90 -6.24
C GLY A 87 16.62 -2.14 -6.91
N VAL A 88 15.36 -2.42 -6.53
CA VAL A 88 14.18 -1.69 -7.04
C VAL A 88 14.07 -0.34 -6.35
N LYS A 89 13.95 0.73 -7.13
CA LYS A 89 13.88 2.11 -6.60
C LYS A 89 12.45 2.56 -6.27
N ARG A 90 11.47 2.14 -7.08
CA ARG A 90 10.08 2.52 -6.92
C ARG A 90 9.40 1.64 -5.86
N TYR A 91 9.05 2.24 -4.72
CA TYR A 91 8.46 1.55 -3.58
C TYR A 91 7.15 2.21 -3.16
N LEU A 92 6.04 1.48 -3.16
CA LEU A 92 4.74 1.98 -2.75
C LEU A 92 4.23 1.23 -1.53
N VAL A 93 3.62 1.96 -0.62
CA VAL A 93 3.11 1.42 0.64
C VAL A 93 1.60 1.60 0.69
N VAL A 94 0.88 0.50 0.90
CA VAL A 94 -0.52 0.55 1.32
C VAL A 94 -0.54 1.11 2.74
N GLY A 95 -0.92 2.38 2.84
CA GLY A 95 -0.90 3.14 4.07
C GLY A 95 -2.14 2.94 4.96
N GLY A 96 -2.23 3.77 5.99
CA GLY A 96 -3.38 3.84 6.87
C GLY A 96 -3.91 5.25 7.01
N ALA A 97 -5.17 5.40 7.43
CA ALA A 97 -5.81 6.70 7.65
C ALA A 97 -5.36 7.38 8.96
N GLY A 98 -4.81 6.63 9.91
CA GLY A 98 -4.50 7.14 11.26
C GLY A 98 -3.57 8.34 11.30
N SER A 99 -2.66 8.47 10.32
CA SER A 99 -1.73 9.60 10.20
C SER A 99 -2.27 10.78 9.40
N LEU A 100 -3.51 10.72 8.90
CA LEU A 100 -4.17 11.86 8.26
C LEU A 100 -4.66 12.87 9.33
N GLU A 101 -4.73 14.13 8.96
CA GLU A 101 -5.35 15.17 9.79
C GLU A 101 -6.88 15.07 9.67
N ALA A 102 -7.54 14.85 10.81
CA ALA A 102 -8.99 14.97 10.91
C ALA A 102 -9.43 16.44 10.91
N THR A 103 -8.65 17.29 11.57
CA THR A 103 -8.69 18.75 11.55
C THR A 103 -7.26 19.28 11.63
N PRO A 104 -6.98 20.53 11.26
CA PRO A 104 -5.62 21.06 11.27
C PRO A 104 -4.88 20.78 12.58
N GLY A 105 -3.75 20.08 12.48
CA GLY A 105 -2.89 19.71 13.59
C GLY A 105 -3.40 18.56 14.50
N LYS A 106 -4.54 17.92 14.17
CA LYS A 106 -5.06 16.78 14.93
C LYS A 106 -5.19 15.54 14.04
N LEU A 107 -4.42 14.52 14.35
CA LEU A 107 -4.44 13.29 13.58
C LEU A 107 -5.69 12.43 13.90
N VAL A 108 -6.11 11.65 12.93
CA VAL A 108 -7.23 10.71 13.08
C VAL A 108 -6.96 9.72 14.23
N VAL A 109 -5.74 9.23 14.38
CA VAL A 109 -5.35 8.27 15.43
C VAL A 109 -5.39 8.86 16.85
N ASP A 110 -5.37 10.19 16.98
CA ASP A 110 -5.39 10.90 18.27
C ASP A 110 -6.81 11.29 18.70
N ALA A 111 -7.82 10.95 17.90
CA ALA A 111 -9.22 11.21 18.25
C ALA A 111 -9.63 10.38 19.49
N PRO A 112 -10.36 10.96 20.45
CA PRO A 112 -10.75 10.25 21.68
C PRO A 112 -11.62 9.01 21.44
N ASP A 113 -12.35 8.99 20.33
CA ASP A 113 -13.22 7.92 19.88
C ASP A 113 -12.58 6.98 18.86
N PHE A 114 -11.25 7.08 18.64
CA PHE A 114 -10.55 6.19 17.73
C PHE A 114 -10.68 4.74 18.22
N PRO A 115 -11.12 3.80 17.35
CA PRO A 115 -11.36 2.42 17.78
C PRO A 115 -10.09 1.74 18.28
N ALA A 116 -10.10 1.29 19.55
CA ALA A 116 -8.93 0.70 20.21
C ALA A 116 -8.37 -0.52 19.46
N ILE A 117 -9.22 -1.30 18.78
CA ILE A 117 -8.82 -2.47 17.99
C ILE A 117 -7.84 -2.14 16.83
N TYR A 118 -7.86 -0.90 16.33
CA TYR A 118 -6.99 -0.45 15.23
C TYR A 118 -5.83 0.42 15.71
N LEU A 119 -5.73 0.71 17.00
CA LEU A 119 -4.82 1.74 17.52
C LEU A 119 -3.35 1.39 17.27
N ASP A 120 -2.96 0.14 17.54
CA ASP A 120 -1.57 -0.31 17.37
C ASP A 120 -1.16 -0.29 15.89
N GLU A 121 -2.04 -0.75 15.01
CA GLU A 121 -1.81 -0.73 13.56
C GLU A 121 -1.71 0.71 13.04
N ALA A 122 -2.60 1.60 13.48
CA ALA A 122 -2.60 2.99 13.06
C ALA A 122 -1.34 3.74 13.53
N ARG A 123 -0.90 3.50 14.78
CA ARG A 123 0.36 4.07 15.31
C ARG A 123 1.58 3.52 14.59
N ALA A 124 1.63 2.21 14.35
CA ALA A 124 2.71 1.60 13.60
C ALA A 124 2.78 2.16 12.16
N GLY A 125 1.63 2.34 11.49
CA GLY A 125 1.56 2.97 10.17
C GLY A 125 2.01 4.43 10.16
N LYS A 126 1.67 5.21 11.20
CA LYS A 126 2.20 6.57 11.37
C LYS A 126 3.73 6.55 11.52
N THR A 127 4.26 5.70 12.38
CA THR A 127 5.71 5.56 12.59
C THR A 127 6.41 5.17 11.30
N PHE A 128 5.82 4.26 10.52
CA PHE A 128 6.36 3.86 9.21
C PHE A 128 6.45 5.06 8.25
N LEU A 129 5.39 5.88 8.16
CA LEU A 129 5.42 7.09 7.35
C LEU A 129 6.50 8.09 7.82
N ASP A 130 6.67 8.25 9.13
CA ASP A 130 7.70 9.14 9.67
C ASP A 130 9.12 8.64 9.31
N VAL A 131 9.36 7.32 9.31
CA VAL A 131 10.61 6.73 8.82
C VAL A 131 10.78 7.00 7.31
N LEU A 132 9.74 6.80 6.50
CA LEU A 132 9.82 7.05 5.05
C LEU A 132 10.19 8.50 4.71
N ARG A 133 9.72 9.47 5.48
CA ARG A 133 10.07 10.87 5.28
C ARG A 133 11.57 11.17 5.39
N GLY A 134 12.32 10.31 6.07
CA GLY A 134 13.79 10.36 6.14
C GLY A 134 14.51 9.55 5.06
N VAL A 135 13.78 8.88 4.14
CA VAL A 135 14.36 8.05 3.08
C VAL A 135 14.50 8.86 1.80
N ASP A 136 15.72 9.03 1.32
CA ASP A 136 16.04 9.80 0.10
C ASP A 136 16.57 8.93 -1.05
N ASP A 137 16.94 7.68 -0.77
CA ASP A 137 17.53 6.73 -1.72
C ASP A 137 16.49 5.90 -2.49
N LEU A 138 15.20 5.98 -2.12
CA LEU A 138 14.08 5.33 -2.78
C LEU A 138 13.05 6.35 -3.29
N ASP A 139 12.41 6.04 -4.39
CA ASP A 139 11.25 6.78 -4.91
C ASP A 139 9.98 6.19 -4.29
N TRP A 140 9.80 6.45 -3.00
CA TRP A 140 8.67 5.92 -2.26
C TRP A 140 7.39 6.73 -2.45
N THR A 141 6.25 6.09 -2.26
CA THR A 141 4.93 6.71 -2.13
C THR A 141 4.13 5.98 -1.04
N PHE A 142 3.47 6.73 -0.17
CA PHE A 142 2.60 6.20 0.87
C PHE A 142 1.17 6.63 0.57
N LEU A 143 0.30 5.68 0.17
CA LEU A 143 -1.09 5.97 -0.11
C LEU A 143 -1.95 5.68 1.12
N SER A 144 -2.47 6.73 1.76
CA SER A 144 -3.43 6.63 2.86
C SER A 144 -4.83 6.39 2.31
N PRO A 145 -5.59 5.39 2.79
CA PRO A 145 -7.01 5.28 2.50
C PRO A 145 -7.82 6.30 3.31
N SER A 146 -9.10 6.46 3.00
CA SER A 146 -10.10 7.05 3.88
C SER A 146 -10.30 6.21 5.16
N ALA A 147 -11.02 6.76 6.16
CA ALA A 147 -11.19 6.13 7.48
C ALA A 147 -11.84 4.74 7.40
N LEU A 148 -12.88 4.59 6.58
CA LEU A 148 -13.49 3.29 6.29
C LEU A 148 -12.93 2.75 4.97
N PHE A 149 -12.14 1.69 5.08
CA PHE A 149 -11.45 1.04 3.97
C PHE A 149 -11.98 -0.39 3.82
N VAL A 150 -12.83 -0.64 2.84
CA VAL A 150 -13.64 -1.87 2.73
C VAL A 150 -13.73 -2.38 1.30
N ALA A 151 -14.18 -3.61 1.13
CA ALA A 151 -14.54 -4.12 -0.19
C ALA A 151 -15.78 -3.36 -0.73
N GLY A 152 -15.79 -3.08 -2.02
CA GLY A 152 -16.87 -2.36 -2.65
C GLY A 152 -16.83 -2.44 -4.17
N GLU A 153 -17.41 -1.47 -4.84
CA GLU A 153 -17.40 -1.39 -6.29
C GLU A 153 -16.12 -0.74 -6.81
N ARG A 154 -15.73 -1.16 -8.01
CA ARG A 154 -14.68 -0.53 -8.81
C ARG A 154 -15.33 0.54 -9.68
N THR A 155 -15.45 1.76 -9.17
CA THR A 155 -16.13 2.86 -9.85
C THR A 155 -15.20 3.66 -10.77
N GLY A 156 -13.93 3.79 -10.39
CA GLY A 156 -12.96 4.67 -11.04
C GLY A 156 -13.19 6.15 -10.74
N HIS A 157 -14.09 6.46 -9.82
CA HIS A 157 -14.45 7.83 -9.44
C HIS A 157 -14.17 8.06 -7.96
N PHE A 158 -13.12 8.78 -7.65
CA PHE A 158 -12.70 9.13 -6.29
C PHE A 158 -11.94 10.47 -6.31
N ARG A 159 -11.82 11.07 -5.13
CA ARG A 159 -11.02 12.27 -4.92
C ARG A 159 -9.62 11.90 -4.49
N ILE A 160 -8.67 12.75 -4.83
CA ILE A 160 -7.28 12.69 -4.36
C ILE A 160 -7.04 13.88 -3.43
N GLY A 161 -6.37 13.62 -2.31
CA GLY A 161 -5.94 14.63 -1.35
C GLY A 161 -4.50 14.39 -0.88
N SER A 162 -4.01 15.25 -0.01
CA SER A 162 -2.65 15.12 0.55
C SER A 162 -2.66 14.59 1.99
N ASP A 163 -2.71 15.49 2.98
CA ASP A 163 -2.53 15.15 4.39
C ASP A 163 -3.83 15.13 5.20
N THR A 164 -4.92 15.63 4.64
CA THR A 164 -6.20 15.75 5.32
C THR A 164 -7.13 14.59 4.97
N LEU A 165 -7.84 14.05 5.96
CA LEU A 165 -8.84 13.03 5.78
C LEU A 165 -9.95 13.53 4.84
N LEU A 166 -10.21 12.78 3.78
CA LEU A 166 -11.30 13.09 2.86
C LEU A 166 -12.63 12.63 3.47
N VAL A 167 -13.58 13.56 3.54
CA VAL A 167 -14.93 13.31 4.03
C VAL A 167 -15.92 13.70 2.93
N GLY A 168 -16.88 12.83 2.66
CA GLY A 168 -17.94 13.07 1.70
C GLY A 168 -18.99 14.08 2.21
N SER A 169 -19.85 14.53 1.32
CA SER A 169 -20.96 15.44 1.67
C SER A 169 -21.99 14.81 2.63
N ASP A 170 -21.99 13.48 2.73
CA ASP A 170 -22.79 12.70 3.66
C ASP A 170 -22.14 12.53 5.06
N GLY A 171 -20.98 13.17 5.28
CA GLY A 171 -20.22 13.10 6.52
C GLY A 171 -19.39 11.82 6.67
N LYS A 172 -19.34 10.93 5.68
CA LYS A 172 -18.58 9.69 5.73
C LYS A 172 -17.20 9.86 5.07
N SER A 173 -16.23 9.16 5.63
CA SER A 173 -14.89 9.03 5.04
C SER A 173 -14.68 7.58 4.66
N TRP A 174 -14.74 7.24 3.37
CA TRP A 174 -14.58 5.87 2.92
C TRP A 174 -14.03 5.74 1.51
N ILE A 175 -13.47 4.58 1.20
CA ILE A 175 -12.99 4.18 -0.12
C ILE A 175 -13.07 2.64 -0.26
N SER A 176 -13.42 2.14 -1.45
CA SER A 176 -13.35 0.72 -1.74
C SER A 176 -11.91 0.26 -1.93
N PHE A 177 -11.62 -1.01 -1.61
CA PHE A 177 -10.33 -1.63 -1.93
C PHE A 177 -10.06 -1.58 -3.44
N GLU A 178 -11.11 -1.69 -4.23
CA GLU A 178 -11.09 -1.71 -5.68
C GLU A 178 -10.66 -0.35 -6.26
N ASP A 179 -11.24 0.75 -5.81
CA ASP A 179 -10.86 2.09 -6.28
C ASP A 179 -9.51 2.54 -5.69
N TYR A 180 -9.21 2.13 -4.47
CA TYR A 180 -7.87 2.32 -3.91
C TYR A 180 -6.78 1.62 -4.75
N ALA A 181 -7.06 0.41 -5.26
CA ALA A 181 -6.13 -0.29 -6.15
C ALA A 181 -5.95 0.46 -7.48
N ILE A 182 -7.00 1.08 -8.03
CA ILE A 182 -6.90 1.97 -9.19
C ILE A 182 -5.91 3.11 -8.89
N ALA A 183 -6.10 3.84 -7.79
CA ALA A 183 -5.25 4.97 -7.44
C ALA A 183 -3.78 4.57 -7.24
N MET A 184 -3.53 3.39 -6.64
CA MET A 184 -2.19 2.87 -6.46
C MET A 184 -1.52 2.55 -7.79
N LEU A 185 -2.23 1.93 -8.73
CA LEU A 185 -1.69 1.61 -10.06
C LEU A 185 -1.54 2.86 -10.93
N ASP A 186 -2.45 3.85 -10.83
CA ASP A 186 -2.30 5.15 -11.50
C ASP A 186 -1.00 5.84 -11.08
N GLU A 187 -0.66 5.78 -9.78
CA GLU A 187 0.57 6.36 -9.23
C GLU A 187 1.82 5.60 -9.68
N ILE A 188 1.72 4.30 -9.97
CA ILE A 188 2.84 3.54 -10.56
C ILE A 188 3.06 3.92 -12.02
N GLU A 189 1.98 4.00 -12.81
CA GLU A 189 2.03 4.28 -14.24
C GLU A 189 2.37 5.74 -14.53
N GLN A 190 1.90 6.67 -13.68
CA GLN A 190 2.09 8.12 -13.79
C GLN A 190 2.46 8.71 -12.43
N PRO A 191 3.71 8.58 -11.98
CA PRO A 191 4.13 9.05 -10.66
C PRO A 191 3.94 10.57 -10.49
N LYS A 192 3.18 10.95 -9.46
CA LYS A 192 2.92 12.34 -9.08
C LYS A 192 3.31 12.64 -7.64
N HIS A 193 3.48 11.61 -6.82
CA HIS A 193 3.71 11.70 -5.38
C HIS A 193 5.00 10.97 -4.96
N LEU A 194 6.11 11.24 -5.67
CA LEU A 194 7.43 10.69 -5.32
C LEU A 194 7.92 11.27 -4.00
N ARG A 195 8.31 10.40 -3.08
CA ARG A 195 8.73 10.74 -1.71
C ARG A 195 7.67 11.55 -0.96
N GLN A 196 6.40 11.19 -1.18
CA GLN A 196 5.26 11.85 -0.58
C GLN A 196 4.20 10.84 -0.13
N ARG A 197 3.36 11.30 0.79
CA ARG A 197 2.08 10.70 1.08
C ARG A 197 1.00 11.41 0.27
N PHE A 198 0.01 10.66 -0.19
CA PHE A 198 -1.28 11.19 -0.65
C PHE A 198 -2.42 10.32 -0.12
N THR A 199 -3.65 10.77 -0.29
CA THR A 199 -4.84 10.06 0.18
C THR A 199 -5.92 10.03 -0.89
N VAL A 200 -6.83 9.05 -0.78
CA VAL A 200 -7.97 8.88 -1.67
C VAL A 200 -9.24 8.59 -0.90
N GLY A 201 -10.38 9.04 -1.44
CA GLY A 201 -11.70 8.83 -0.84
C GLY A 201 -12.84 9.35 -1.71
N TYR A 202 -14.06 9.02 -1.35
CA TYR A 202 -15.26 9.52 -2.01
C TYR A 202 -15.74 10.84 -1.44
#